data_207c59908ab7f8456dffaa2b1a07b4a6
#
_entry.id   207c59908ab7f8456dffaa2b1a07b4a6
#
_cell.length_a   1.000
_cell.length_b   1.000
_cell.length_c   1.000
_cell.angle_alpha   90.00
_cell.angle_beta   90.00
_cell.angle_gamma   90.00
#
_symmetry.space_group_name_H-M   'P 1'
#
loop_
_entity.id
_entity.type
_entity.pdbx_description
1 polymer ?
#
loop_
_entity_poly.entity_id
_entity_poly.type
_entity_poly.pdbx_seq_one_letter_code
_entity_poly.pdbx_strand_id
1 'polypeptide(L)'
;MTFSKEVKEEISLLDFPNHCAKSLLSSYLKNSLEISIIDGEIKWEILSQSPFILRFIYKLLMQLYDVDKEFLFSEKKMPKNSTLYKMIIKGNLNKIEKDLKLFDNEVSFKKNCCSRAYVAGLFLSGGSVNSPNSKTYHMEFNLKNIELKDTLEKIFKSINIDSKILIRKDKYILYIKKSSFISDILKFMSAQNSMFKYEDKRISKDFSNQLHRLNNLDISNLKKTVNAANDQITYISWIIGNKKEFEKLSEKERNFCNLRMENNDLSLKEISEEYYRKYKVKISKGSIFHYIKKIKNIYENRIS
;
A
#
# COMPACT_ATOMS: atom_id res chain seq x y z
N MET A 1 11.14 16.62 0.34
CA MET A 1 10.67 16.24 1.69
C MET A 1 10.12 14.83 1.63
N THR A 2 10.35 13.96 2.62
CA THR A 2 9.78 12.62 2.62
C THR A 2 8.35 12.67 3.16
N PHE A 3 7.47 11.79 2.67
CA PHE A 3 6.08 11.73 3.15
C PHE A 3 5.99 11.50 4.67
N SER A 4 6.88 10.68 5.22
CA SER A 4 7.01 10.48 6.66
C SER A 4 7.27 11.77 7.44
N LYS A 5 8.04 12.69 6.86
CA LYS A 5 8.32 14.01 7.46
C LYS A 5 7.10 14.91 7.37
N GLU A 6 6.33 14.87 6.27
CA GLU A 6 5.08 15.62 6.13
C GLU A 6 4.07 15.21 7.20
N VAL A 7 3.88 13.89 7.42
CA VAL A 7 3.00 13.37 8.47
C VAL A 7 3.42 13.86 9.85
N LYS A 8 4.72 13.83 10.17
CA LYS A 8 5.25 14.27 11.46
C LYS A 8 5.09 15.78 11.66
N GLU A 9 5.29 16.56 10.61
CA GLU A 9 5.03 18.01 10.64
C GLU A 9 3.55 18.31 10.88
N GLU A 10 2.65 17.63 10.17
CA GLU A 10 1.21 17.79 10.36
C GLU A 10 0.80 17.52 11.81
N ILE A 11 1.24 16.38 12.39
CA ILE A 11 0.96 16.06 13.79
C ILE A 11 1.50 17.14 14.73
N SER A 12 2.68 17.70 14.47
CA SER A 12 3.31 18.71 15.31
C SER A 12 2.61 20.08 15.29
N LEU A 13 1.75 20.32 14.31
CA LEU A 13 0.94 21.55 14.20
C LEU A 13 -0.41 21.44 14.92
N LEU A 14 -0.77 20.24 15.38
CA LEU A 14 -2.03 20.04 16.10
C LEU A 14 -1.94 20.57 17.54
N ASP A 15 -3.06 21.08 18.03
CA ASP A 15 -3.21 21.42 19.45
C ASP A 15 -3.79 20.24 20.21
N PHE A 16 -3.14 19.92 21.35
CA PHE A 16 -3.53 18.79 22.19
C PHE A 16 -4.03 19.30 23.55
N PRO A 17 -5.24 18.90 23.99
CA PRO A 17 -5.67 19.12 25.37
C PRO A 17 -4.68 18.48 26.35
N ASN A 18 -4.54 19.02 27.57
CA ASN A 18 -3.54 18.59 28.55
C ASN A 18 -3.47 17.07 28.77
N HIS A 19 -4.61 16.38 28.82
CA HIS A 19 -4.64 14.92 29.00
C HIS A 19 -4.11 14.15 27.77
N CYS A 20 -4.32 14.68 26.56
CA CYS A 20 -3.76 14.12 25.34
C CYS A 20 -2.27 14.47 25.19
N ALA A 21 -1.89 15.72 25.54
CA ALA A 21 -0.49 16.15 25.55
C ALA A 21 0.36 15.28 26.49
N LYS A 22 -0.15 14.96 27.70
CA LYS A 22 0.50 14.02 28.62
C LYS A 22 0.69 12.63 28.00
N SER A 23 -0.33 12.10 27.34
CA SER A 23 -0.27 10.78 26.69
C SER A 23 0.74 10.75 25.53
N LEU A 24 0.77 11.79 24.71
CA LEU A 24 1.73 11.95 23.62
C LEU A 24 3.17 12.06 24.17
N LEU A 25 3.39 12.93 25.15
CA LEU A 25 4.69 13.09 25.78
C LEU A 25 5.18 11.80 26.45
N SER A 26 4.31 11.10 27.16
CA SER A 26 4.63 9.80 27.78
C SER A 26 5.18 8.82 26.75
N SER A 27 4.47 8.61 25.65
CA SER A 27 4.90 7.67 24.60
C SER A 27 6.16 8.13 23.87
N TYR A 28 6.24 9.42 23.56
CA TYR A 28 7.41 9.99 22.90
C TYR A 28 8.67 9.85 23.76
N LEU A 29 8.61 10.23 25.03
CA LEU A 29 9.73 10.17 25.95
C LEU A 29 10.13 8.72 26.28
N LYS A 30 9.17 7.83 26.55
CA LYS A 30 9.47 6.40 26.74
C LYS A 30 10.30 5.81 25.60
N ASN A 31 10.07 6.26 24.37
CA ASN A 31 10.74 5.72 23.18
C ASN A 31 12.06 6.44 22.82
N SER A 32 12.22 7.72 23.19
CA SER A 32 13.34 8.56 22.72
C SER A 32 14.22 9.16 23.82
N LEU A 33 13.78 9.07 25.09
CA LEU A 33 14.53 9.67 26.19
C LEU A 33 15.82 8.89 26.47
N GLU A 34 16.93 9.62 26.61
CA GLU A 34 18.19 9.16 27.16
C GLU A 34 18.47 9.92 28.46
N ILE A 35 18.94 9.20 29.48
CA ILE A 35 19.28 9.78 30.76
C ILE A 35 20.80 9.85 30.83
N SER A 36 21.33 11.02 31.11
CA SER A 36 22.76 11.27 31.30
C SER A 36 23.01 11.91 32.66
N ILE A 37 24.20 11.69 33.23
CA ILE A 37 24.70 12.38 34.39
C ILE A 37 25.81 13.29 33.92
N ILE A 38 25.59 14.60 34.06
CA ILE A 38 26.56 15.62 33.67
C ILE A 38 26.77 16.53 34.88
N ASP A 39 28.01 16.69 35.29
CA ASP A 39 28.38 17.47 36.48
C ASP A 39 27.70 17.05 37.78
N GLY A 40 27.41 15.72 37.91
CA GLY A 40 26.74 15.18 39.09
C GLY A 40 25.20 15.35 39.07
N GLU A 41 24.63 15.98 38.05
CA GLU A 41 23.20 16.19 37.88
C GLU A 41 22.59 15.24 36.87
N ILE A 42 21.39 14.73 37.16
CA ILE A 42 20.61 13.95 36.20
C ILE A 42 20.01 14.89 35.15
N LYS A 43 20.29 14.62 33.87
CA LYS A 43 19.77 15.38 32.72
C LYS A 43 19.06 14.44 31.77
N TRP A 44 17.94 14.89 31.22
CA TRP A 44 17.23 14.19 30.18
C TRP A 44 17.65 14.70 28.81
N GLU A 45 18.06 13.81 27.96
CA GLU A 45 18.49 14.11 26.61
C GLU A 45 17.51 13.54 25.58
N ILE A 46 17.13 14.35 24.62
CA ILE A 46 16.28 13.97 23.51
C ILE A 46 17.01 14.28 22.21
N LEU A 47 17.16 13.26 21.35
CA LEU A 47 17.81 13.39 20.06
C LEU A 47 16.79 13.28 18.93
N SER A 48 16.87 14.17 17.95
CA SER A 48 16.01 14.12 16.76
C SER A 48 16.72 14.68 15.52
N GLN A 49 16.44 14.11 14.36
CA GLN A 49 16.86 14.66 13.08
C GLN A 49 15.98 15.84 12.62
N SER A 50 14.88 16.10 13.32
CA SER A 50 13.90 17.12 12.96
C SER A 50 13.76 18.16 14.06
N PRO A 51 14.26 19.38 13.86
CA PRO A 51 14.20 20.44 14.88
C PRO A 51 12.74 20.84 15.21
N PHE A 52 11.81 20.72 14.26
CA PHE A 52 10.42 21.04 14.50
C PHE A 52 9.76 20.07 15.50
N ILE A 53 10.16 18.78 15.50
CA ILE A 53 9.66 17.82 16.51
C ILE A 53 10.13 18.22 17.89
N LEU A 54 11.41 18.58 18.05
CA LEU A 54 11.93 19.02 19.35
C LEU A 54 11.22 20.28 19.84
N ARG A 55 10.97 21.26 18.96
CA ARG A 55 10.20 22.47 19.31
C ARG A 55 8.78 22.14 19.74
N PHE A 56 8.14 21.20 19.05
CA PHE A 56 6.78 20.76 19.41
C PHE A 56 6.75 20.04 20.78
N ILE A 57 7.67 19.10 21.02
CA ILE A 57 7.80 18.41 22.31
C ILE A 57 8.07 19.43 23.43
N TYR A 58 8.92 20.41 23.17
CA TYR A 58 9.16 21.49 24.08
C TYR A 58 7.90 22.32 24.39
N LYS A 59 7.14 22.73 23.36
CA LYS A 59 5.87 23.44 23.52
C LYS A 59 4.94 22.67 24.47
N LEU A 60 4.82 21.36 24.29
CA LEU A 60 3.97 20.50 25.14
C LEU A 60 4.49 20.39 26.57
N LEU A 61 5.80 20.29 26.75
CA LEU A 61 6.40 20.30 28.10
C LEU A 61 6.11 21.61 28.83
N MET A 62 6.26 22.74 28.14
CA MET A 62 5.96 24.07 28.68
C MET A 62 4.48 24.30 28.97
N GLN A 63 3.60 23.67 28.19
CA GLN A 63 2.15 23.73 28.43
C GLN A 63 1.76 23.04 29.74
N LEU A 64 2.51 22.00 30.14
CA LEU A 64 2.13 21.12 31.25
C LEU A 64 2.96 21.33 32.52
N TYR A 65 4.21 21.78 32.37
CA TYR A 65 5.17 21.85 33.46
C TYR A 65 5.95 23.16 33.44
N ASP A 66 6.22 23.69 34.63
CA ASP A 66 7.18 24.75 34.80
C ASP A 66 8.58 24.10 34.88
N VAL A 67 9.33 24.16 33.81
CA VAL A 67 10.62 23.50 33.63
C VAL A 67 11.70 24.55 33.43
N ASP A 68 12.77 24.48 34.24
CA ASP A 68 13.97 25.26 33.99
C ASP A 68 14.66 24.79 32.70
N LYS A 69 15.06 25.74 31.87
CA LYS A 69 15.38 25.52 30.46
C LYS A 69 16.84 25.77 30.17
N GLU A 70 17.52 24.75 29.75
CA GLU A 70 18.68 24.94 28.87
C GLU A 70 18.42 24.20 27.56
N PHE A 71 18.14 24.97 26.52
CA PHE A 71 18.21 24.47 25.14
C PHE A 71 19.65 24.52 24.68
N LEU A 72 20.33 23.40 24.71
CA LEU A 72 21.57 23.24 23.99
C LEU A 72 21.24 22.57 22.66
N PHE A 73 21.08 23.37 21.62
CA PHE A 73 21.13 22.85 20.24
C PHE A 73 22.59 22.52 19.93
N SER A 74 23.01 21.29 20.14
CA SER A 74 24.25 20.82 19.57
C SER A 74 23.96 20.16 18.23
N GLU A 75 24.52 20.74 17.18
CA GLU A 75 24.49 20.10 15.85
C GLU A 75 25.62 19.09 15.78
N LYS A 76 25.28 17.79 15.77
CA LYS A 76 26.25 16.75 15.46
C LYS A 76 26.06 16.36 13.99
N LYS A 77 27.02 16.74 13.14
CA LYS A 77 27.04 16.26 11.75
C LYS A 77 27.28 14.76 11.74
N MET A 78 26.33 14.01 11.19
CA MET A 78 26.43 12.57 11.02
C MET A 78 27.02 12.22 9.65
N PRO A 79 27.73 11.06 9.50
CA PRO A 79 28.10 10.56 8.19
C PRO A 79 26.83 10.43 7.34
N LYS A 80 26.73 11.01 6.17
CA LYS A 80 25.58 11.16 5.27
C LYS A 80 24.84 12.51 5.29
N ASN A 81 25.54 13.61 5.63
CA ASN A 81 24.95 14.96 5.61
C ASN A 81 23.64 15.12 6.39
N SER A 82 23.41 14.31 7.43
CA SER A 82 22.26 14.49 8.32
C SER A 82 22.70 15.22 9.60
N THR A 83 21.91 16.19 10.03
CA THR A 83 22.13 16.92 11.28
C THR A 83 21.29 16.29 12.37
N LEU A 84 21.90 16.01 13.52
CA LEU A 84 21.21 15.53 14.71
C LEU A 84 21.12 16.70 15.71
N TYR A 85 19.89 16.99 16.11
CA TYR A 85 19.61 18.04 17.10
C TYR A 85 19.41 17.39 18.47
N LYS A 86 19.93 18.02 19.50
CA LYS A 86 19.87 17.58 20.89
C LYS A 86 19.13 18.60 21.75
N MET A 87 18.18 18.15 22.52
CA MET A 87 17.48 18.92 23.56
C MET A 87 17.81 18.34 24.91
N ILE A 88 18.25 19.19 25.86
CA ILE A 88 18.50 18.81 27.26
C ILE A 88 17.42 19.44 28.11
N ILE A 89 16.81 18.64 28.98
CA ILE A 89 15.81 19.05 29.96
C ILE A 89 16.41 18.91 31.34
N LYS A 90 16.36 19.99 32.13
CA LYS A 90 16.78 20.08 33.50
C LYS A 90 15.62 20.51 34.39
N GLY A 91 15.77 20.42 35.72
CA GLY A 91 14.79 20.89 36.69
C GLY A 91 14.09 19.74 37.43
N ASN A 92 12.81 19.91 37.76
CA ASN A 92 12.08 18.94 38.56
C ASN A 92 11.64 17.70 37.75
N LEU A 93 12.63 16.93 37.25
CA LEU A 93 12.43 15.75 36.42
C LEU A 93 11.59 14.65 37.09
N ASN A 94 11.72 14.49 38.41
CA ASN A 94 10.97 13.50 39.18
C ASN A 94 9.44 13.74 39.14
N LYS A 95 9.01 15.02 39.11
CA LYS A 95 7.59 15.36 38.97
C LYS A 95 7.06 14.97 37.61
N ILE A 96 7.81 15.25 36.57
CA ILE A 96 7.45 14.92 35.16
C ILE A 96 7.40 13.40 34.98
N GLU A 97 8.40 12.70 35.48
CA GLU A 97 8.50 11.23 35.44
C GLU A 97 7.27 10.55 36.00
N LYS A 98 6.89 10.95 37.28
CA LYS A 98 5.73 10.38 37.96
C LYS A 98 4.41 10.70 37.27
N ASP A 99 4.23 11.94 36.81
CA ASP A 99 2.99 12.38 36.18
C ASP A 99 2.80 11.74 34.77
N LEU A 100 3.87 11.60 34.03
CA LEU A 100 3.87 10.92 32.72
C LEU A 100 4.01 9.40 32.80
N LYS A 101 4.25 8.85 34.00
CA LYS A 101 4.43 7.41 34.27
C LYS A 101 5.48 6.79 33.34
N LEU A 102 6.66 7.43 33.24
CA LEU A 102 7.67 7.08 32.23
C LEU A 102 8.24 5.67 32.38
N PHE A 103 8.33 5.17 33.62
CA PHE A 103 8.87 3.83 33.94
C PHE A 103 7.78 2.82 34.32
N ASP A 104 6.50 3.21 34.24
CA ASP A 104 5.41 2.26 34.47
C ASP A 104 5.30 1.31 33.26
N ASN A 105 5.20 0.02 33.55
CA ASN A 105 5.08 -1.02 32.53
C ASN A 105 3.69 -1.04 31.88
N GLU A 106 2.65 -0.65 32.64
CA GLU A 106 1.28 -0.65 32.13
C GLU A 106 0.79 0.77 31.82
N VAL A 107 0.20 0.92 30.65
CA VAL A 107 -0.45 2.16 30.22
C VAL A 107 -1.94 1.93 30.09
N SER A 108 -2.73 2.63 30.90
CA SER A 108 -4.18 2.63 30.78
C SER A 108 -4.68 3.97 30.23
N PHE A 109 -5.60 3.90 29.28
CA PHE A 109 -6.18 5.09 28.66
C PHE A 109 -7.59 5.32 29.18
N LYS A 110 -7.81 6.46 29.85
CA LYS A 110 -9.15 6.85 30.34
C LYS A 110 -10.10 7.25 29.18
N LYS A 111 -9.55 7.70 28.05
CA LYS A 111 -10.30 8.20 26.88
C LYS A 111 -9.63 7.75 25.59
N ASN A 112 -10.43 7.47 24.55
CA ASN A 112 -9.92 7.10 23.23
C ASN A 112 -9.00 8.16 22.61
N CYS A 113 -9.20 9.46 22.90
CA CYS A 113 -8.31 10.50 22.40
C CYS A 113 -6.90 10.41 22.98
N CYS A 114 -6.73 9.85 24.20
CA CYS A 114 -5.42 9.62 24.79
C CYS A 114 -4.65 8.50 24.07
N SER A 115 -5.30 7.39 23.70
CA SER A 115 -4.66 6.34 22.92
C SER A 115 -4.23 6.84 21.53
N ARG A 116 -5.03 7.70 20.89
CA ARG A 116 -4.69 8.36 19.62
C ARG A 116 -3.43 9.24 19.75
N ALA A 117 -3.39 10.08 20.80
CA ALA A 117 -2.24 10.92 21.10
C ALA A 117 -0.98 10.08 21.45
N TYR A 118 -1.17 8.95 22.12
CA TYR A 118 -0.09 8.02 22.44
C TYR A 118 0.55 7.44 21.17
N VAL A 119 -0.27 6.97 20.21
CA VAL A 119 0.22 6.45 18.92
C VAL A 119 0.92 7.57 18.13
N ALA A 120 0.40 8.79 18.15
CA ALA A 120 1.04 9.95 17.51
C ALA A 120 2.43 10.21 18.11
N GLY A 121 2.60 10.14 19.44
CA GLY A 121 3.89 10.29 20.11
C GLY A 121 4.89 9.19 19.73
N LEU A 122 4.47 7.92 19.63
CA LEU A 122 5.30 6.83 19.14
C LEU A 122 5.70 7.04 17.68
N PHE A 123 4.78 7.56 16.83
CA PHE A 123 5.10 7.85 15.44
C PHE A 123 6.10 9.01 15.32
N LEU A 124 5.97 10.06 16.09
CA LEU A 124 6.90 11.17 16.12
C LEU A 124 8.31 10.72 16.51
N SER A 125 8.44 9.84 17.51
CA SER A 125 9.73 9.36 18.02
C SER A 125 10.41 8.33 17.13
N GLY A 126 9.68 7.33 16.67
CA GLY A 126 10.25 6.18 15.93
C GLY A 126 9.46 5.71 14.72
N GLY A 127 8.37 6.42 14.34
CA GLY A 127 7.53 6.03 13.22
C GLY A 127 8.09 6.44 11.86
N SER A 128 7.82 5.63 10.85
CA SER A 128 8.03 5.98 9.45
C SER A 128 6.94 5.39 8.55
N VAL A 129 6.69 6.03 7.42
CA VAL A 129 5.72 5.58 6.42
C VAL A 129 6.23 5.90 5.02
N ASN A 130 6.11 4.91 4.12
CA ASN A 130 6.48 5.11 2.72
C ASN A 130 5.54 6.10 2.03
N SER A 131 6.06 6.81 1.04
CA SER A 131 5.23 7.63 0.15
C SER A 131 4.16 6.77 -0.51
N PRO A 132 2.91 7.27 -0.67
CA PRO A 132 1.86 6.54 -1.39
C PRO A 132 2.21 6.30 -2.87
N ASN A 133 3.18 7.04 -3.43
CA ASN A 133 3.72 6.82 -4.76
C ASN A 133 4.70 5.62 -4.84
N SER A 134 5.16 5.10 -3.70
CA SER A 134 6.10 3.98 -3.64
C SER A 134 5.47 2.69 -4.21
N LYS A 135 6.29 1.79 -4.73
CA LYS A 135 5.83 0.49 -5.26
C LYS A 135 5.14 -0.36 -4.19
N THR A 136 5.57 -0.24 -2.94
CA THR A 136 5.06 -1.01 -1.80
C THR A 136 4.57 -0.08 -0.70
N TYR A 137 3.48 -0.46 -0.07
CA TYR A 137 2.96 0.20 1.13
C TYR A 137 3.67 -0.36 2.36
N HIS A 138 4.16 0.54 3.21
CA HIS A 138 4.86 0.18 4.43
C HIS A 138 4.78 1.32 5.44
N MET A 139 4.36 1.00 6.65
CA MET A 139 4.44 1.86 7.83
C MET A 139 5.08 1.06 8.95
N GLU A 140 5.98 1.66 9.69
CA GLU A 140 6.66 1.01 10.81
C GLU A 140 6.81 1.94 12.02
N PHE A 141 6.89 1.32 13.19
CA PHE A 141 7.19 1.94 14.47
C PHE A 141 8.39 1.24 15.07
N ASN A 142 9.50 1.97 15.21
CA ASN A 142 10.70 1.51 15.89
C ASN A 142 10.57 1.78 17.39
N LEU A 143 10.48 0.73 18.19
CA LEU A 143 10.18 0.78 19.62
C LEU A 143 11.37 0.30 20.44
N LYS A 144 11.66 1.01 21.54
CA LYS A 144 12.84 0.79 22.37
C LYS A 144 12.73 -0.49 23.21
N ASN A 145 11.52 -0.83 23.66
CA ASN A 145 11.28 -1.94 24.59
C ASN A 145 9.99 -2.70 24.26
N ILE A 146 9.81 -3.84 24.96
CA ILE A 146 8.68 -4.74 24.76
C ILE A 146 7.35 -4.13 25.25
N GLU A 147 7.38 -3.33 26.30
CA GLU A 147 6.18 -2.70 26.89
C GLU A 147 5.52 -1.74 25.90
N LEU A 148 6.33 -0.95 25.17
CA LEU A 148 5.83 -0.07 24.09
C LEU A 148 5.23 -0.87 22.94
N LYS A 149 5.89 -1.99 22.57
CA LYS A 149 5.39 -2.90 21.55
C LYS A 149 4.05 -3.51 21.96
N ASP A 150 3.93 -4.04 23.16
CA ASP A 150 2.70 -4.67 23.66
C ASP A 150 1.56 -3.66 23.77
N THR A 151 1.85 -2.44 24.24
CA THR A 151 0.87 -1.36 24.32
C THR A 151 0.36 -0.96 22.94
N LEU A 152 1.26 -0.76 21.96
CA LEU A 152 0.88 -0.40 20.60
C LEU A 152 0.08 -1.52 19.91
N GLU A 153 0.48 -2.76 20.12
CA GLU A 153 -0.22 -3.92 19.57
C GLU A 153 -1.64 -4.05 20.14
N LYS A 154 -1.81 -3.84 21.45
CA LYS A 154 -3.13 -3.79 22.09
C LYS A 154 -4.02 -2.69 21.52
N ILE A 155 -3.47 -1.48 21.28
CA ILE A 155 -4.20 -0.38 20.66
C ILE A 155 -4.63 -0.76 19.24
N PHE A 156 -3.72 -1.30 18.41
CA PHE A 156 -4.04 -1.67 17.03
C PHE A 156 -5.09 -2.78 16.96
N LYS A 157 -5.01 -3.79 17.84
CA LYS A 157 -6.05 -4.82 17.96
C LYS A 157 -7.41 -4.24 18.32
N SER A 158 -7.47 -3.24 19.20
CA SER A 158 -8.74 -2.59 19.61
C SER A 158 -9.43 -1.83 18.49
N ILE A 159 -8.72 -1.49 17.43
CA ILE A 159 -9.23 -0.83 16.21
C ILE A 159 -9.19 -1.74 14.98
N ASN A 160 -9.09 -3.06 15.18
CA ASN A 160 -9.08 -4.10 14.13
C ASN A 160 -7.94 -3.92 13.09
N ILE A 161 -6.77 -3.49 13.53
CA ILE A 161 -5.58 -3.39 12.70
C ILE A 161 -4.60 -4.51 13.03
N ASP A 162 -4.33 -5.35 12.04
CA ASP A 162 -3.29 -6.38 12.14
C ASP A 162 -1.92 -5.78 11.83
N SER A 163 -0.99 -6.03 12.73
CA SER A 163 0.40 -5.64 12.60
C SER A 163 1.33 -6.84 12.68
N LYS A 164 2.52 -6.71 12.10
CA LYS A 164 3.59 -7.71 12.19
C LYS A 164 4.75 -7.16 12.99
N ILE A 165 5.49 -8.04 13.63
CA ILE A 165 6.61 -7.69 14.50
C ILE A 165 7.89 -8.27 13.91
N LEU A 166 8.95 -7.47 13.93
CA LEU A 166 10.31 -7.85 13.63
C LEU A 166 11.22 -7.38 14.76
N ILE A 167 12.08 -8.24 15.25
CA ILE A 167 13.09 -7.90 16.25
C ILE A 167 14.42 -7.71 15.53
N ARG A 168 15.05 -6.57 15.71
CA ARG A 168 16.34 -6.25 15.10
C ARG A 168 17.23 -5.46 16.06
N LYS A 169 18.39 -6.01 16.43
CA LYS A 169 19.37 -5.35 17.32
C LYS A 169 18.71 -4.79 18.59
N ASP A 170 18.01 -5.63 19.33
CA ASP A 170 17.32 -5.30 20.58
C ASP A 170 16.21 -4.22 20.48
N LYS A 171 15.77 -3.90 19.24
CA LYS A 171 14.63 -3.03 18.98
C LYS A 171 13.47 -3.81 18.42
N TYR A 172 12.27 -3.43 18.83
CA TYR A 172 11.03 -3.99 18.32
C TYR A 172 10.50 -3.12 17.22
N ILE A 173 10.34 -3.70 16.02
CA ILE A 173 9.78 -3.00 14.85
C ILE A 173 8.38 -3.56 14.62
N LEU A 174 7.37 -2.76 14.89
CA LEU A 174 5.99 -3.11 14.56
C LEU A 174 5.66 -2.48 13.22
N TYR A 175 5.24 -3.28 12.24
CA TYR A 175 5.01 -2.80 10.88
C TYR A 175 3.71 -3.27 10.24
N ILE A 176 3.21 -2.46 9.33
CA ILE A 176 1.96 -2.64 8.57
C ILE A 176 2.24 -2.49 7.08
N LYS A 177 1.69 -3.41 6.26
CA LYS A 177 1.80 -3.39 4.78
C LYS A 177 0.47 -3.18 4.07
N LYS A 178 -0.66 -3.37 4.75
CA LYS A 178 -1.98 -3.18 4.16
C LYS A 178 -2.29 -1.68 4.08
N SER A 179 -2.51 -1.19 2.86
CA SER A 179 -2.70 0.24 2.59
C SER A 179 -3.89 0.84 3.35
N SER A 180 -5.02 0.11 3.45
CA SER A 180 -6.18 0.58 4.22
C SER A 180 -5.85 0.79 5.70
N PHE A 181 -5.08 -0.12 6.32
CA PHE A 181 -4.67 0.01 7.71
C PHE A 181 -3.71 1.20 7.94
N ILE A 182 -2.84 1.48 6.97
CA ILE A 182 -1.98 2.67 7.03
C ILE A 182 -2.82 3.94 7.02
N SER A 183 -3.83 4.01 6.17
CA SER A 183 -4.77 5.12 6.12
C SER A 183 -5.54 5.28 7.44
N ASP A 184 -6.05 4.18 7.99
CA ASP A 184 -6.75 4.18 9.27
C ASP A 184 -5.84 4.68 10.43
N ILE A 185 -4.55 4.30 10.43
CA ILE A 185 -3.60 4.77 11.43
C ILE A 185 -3.30 6.27 11.26
N LEU A 186 -3.13 6.76 10.03
CA LEU A 186 -2.95 8.20 9.77
C LEU A 186 -4.16 8.99 10.29
N LYS A 187 -5.37 8.52 10.01
CA LYS A 187 -6.61 9.10 10.55
C LYS A 187 -6.66 9.01 12.08
N PHE A 188 -6.27 7.87 12.65
CA PHE A 188 -6.24 7.65 14.10
C PHE A 188 -5.31 8.62 14.79
N MET A 189 -4.13 8.91 14.22
CA MET A 189 -3.17 9.91 14.74
C MET A 189 -3.57 11.36 14.47
N SER A 190 -4.73 11.61 13.85
CA SER A 190 -5.23 12.93 13.43
C SER A 190 -4.41 13.60 12.32
N ALA A 191 -3.61 12.86 11.56
CA ALA A 191 -2.90 13.32 10.37
C ALA A 191 -3.84 13.27 9.15
N GLN A 192 -4.88 14.11 9.14
CA GLN A 192 -5.97 14.02 8.16
C GLN A 192 -5.54 14.45 6.75
N ASN A 193 -4.76 15.51 6.62
CA ASN A 193 -4.28 15.95 5.31
C ASN A 193 -3.37 14.91 4.65
N SER A 194 -2.48 14.31 5.43
CA SER A 194 -1.63 13.22 4.99
C SER A 194 -2.44 11.97 4.65
N MET A 195 -3.48 11.67 5.41
CA MET A 195 -4.40 10.57 5.14
C MET A 195 -5.14 10.79 3.81
N PHE A 196 -5.68 11.98 3.54
CA PHE A 196 -6.33 12.28 2.26
C PHE A 196 -5.37 12.17 1.09
N LYS A 197 -4.17 12.76 1.19
CA LYS A 197 -3.12 12.60 0.16
C LYS A 197 -2.78 11.13 -0.11
N TYR A 198 -2.74 10.31 0.95
CA TYR A 198 -2.46 8.89 0.86
C TYR A 198 -3.58 8.13 0.13
N GLU A 199 -4.86 8.39 0.49
CA GLU A 199 -6.04 7.77 -0.12
C GLU A 199 -6.19 8.16 -1.59
N ASP A 200 -6.05 9.43 -1.95
CA ASP A 200 -6.15 9.89 -3.34
C ASP A 200 -5.16 9.14 -4.26
N LYS A 201 -3.94 8.97 -3.78
CA LYS A 201 -2.91 8.23 -4.53
C LYS A 201 -3.19 6.73 -4.59
N ARG A 202 -3.72 6.16 -3.50
CA ARG A 202 -4.13 4.76 -3.45
C ARG A 202 -5.23 4.47 -4.46
N ILE A 203 -6.30 5.29 -4.46
CA ILE A 203 -7.43 5.16 -5.38
C ILE A 203 -6.97 5.29 -6.83
N SER A 204 -6.17 6.32 -7.15
CA SER A 204 -5.62 6.52 -8.50
C SER A 204 -4.80 5.33 -8.98
N LYS A 205 -4.00 4.73 -8.10
CA LYS A 205 -3.17 3.56 -8.40
C LYS A 205 -4.01 2.30 -8.60
N ASP A 206 -5.02 2.09 -7.76
CA ASP A 206 -5.94 0.95 -7.88
C ASP A 206 -6.74 1.03 -9.18
N PHE A 207 -7.22 2.22 -9.55
CA PHE A 207 -7.89 2.47 -10.83
C PHE A 207 -6.97 2.18 -12.03
N SER A 208 -5.74 2.69 -12.01
CA SER A 208 -4.75 2.40 -13.06
C SER A 208 -4.47 0.90 -13.19
N ASN A 209 -4.30 0.20 -12.07
CA ASN A 209 -4.08 -1.25 -12.06
C ASN A 209 -5.28 -2.02 -12.64
N GLN A 210 -6.51 -1.59 -12.36
CA GLN A 210 -7.72 -2.18 -12.96
C GLN A 210 -7.76 -1.99 -14.46
N LEU A 211 -7.47 -0.79 -14.97
CA LEU A 211 -7.39 -0.52 -16.40
C LEU A 211 -6.35 -1.40 -17.10
N HIS A 212 -5.16 -1.54 -16.50
CA HIS A 212 -4.13 -2.42 -17.06
C HIS A 212 -4.57 -3.89 -17.10
N ARG A 213 -5.29 -4.37 -16.09
CA ARG A 213 -5.84 -5.75 -16.09
C ARG A 213 -6.87 -5.95 -17.19
N LEU A 214 -7.79 -4.99 -17.37
CA LEU A 214 -8.79 -5.04 -18.44
C LEU A 214 -8.13 -5.04 -19.82
N ASN A 215 -7.20 -4.11 -20.07
CA ASN A 215 -6.45 -4.06 -21.33
C ASN A 215 -5.69 -5.37 -21.60
N ASN A 216 -5.05 -5.96 -20.60
CA ASN A 216 -4.35 -7.24 -20.75
C ASN A 216 -5.31 -8.39 -21.08
N LEU A 217 -6.51 -8.40 -20.49
CA LEU A 217 -7.56 -9.38 -20.84
C LEU A 217 -8.02 -9.21 -22.27
N ASP A 218 -8.28 -7.99 -22.73
CA ASP A 218 -8.72 -7.70 -24.11
C ASP A 218 -7.65 -8.09 -25.12
N ILE A 219 -6.38 -7.73 -24.87
CA ILE A 219 -5.25 -8.13 -25.71
C ILE A 219 -5.12 -9.67 -25.75
N SER A 220 -5.26 -10.35 -24.60
CA SER A 220 -5.19 -11.82 -24.56
C SER A 220 -6.33 -12.47 -25.35
N ASN A 221 -7.55 -11.94 -25.22
CA ASN A 221 -8.71 -12.43 -25.96
C ASN A 221 -8.55 -12.20 -27.46
N LEU A 222 -8.06 -11.01 -27.87
CA LEU A 222 -7.79 -10.70 -29.25
C LEU A 222 -6.74 -11.67 -29.85
N LYS A 223 -5.61 -11.87 -29.14
CA LYS A 223 -4.57 -12.83 -29.56
C LYS A 223 -5.13 -14.25 -29.75
N LYS A 224 -5.95 -14.73 -28.82
CA LYS A 224 -6.59 -16.05 -28.95
C LYS A 224 -7.50 -16.13 -30.16
N THR A 225 -8.26 -15.06 -30.42
CA THR A 225 -9.16 -15.00 -31.60
C THR A 225 -8.38 -15.00 -32.90
N VAL A 226 -7.31 -14.19 -33.01
CA VAL A 226 -6.43 -14.12 -34.17
C VAL A 226 -5.73 -15.46 -34.42
N ASN A 227 -5.17 -16.08 -33.37
CA ASN A 227 -4.50 -17.36 -33.49
C ASN A 227 -5.47 -18.45 -33.97
N ALA A 228 -6.67 -18.52 -33.39
CA ALA A 228 -7.71 -19.46 -33.81
C ALA A 228 -8.16 -19.21 -35.23
N ALA A 229 -8.23 -17.96 -35.69
CA ALA A 229 -8.55 -17.61 -37.04
C ALA A 229 -7.45 -18.08 -38.03
N ASN A 230 -6.18 -17.84 -37.69
CA ASN A 230 -5.03 -18.28 -38.49
C ASN A 230 -4.99 -19.82 -38.64
N ASP A 231 -5.22 -20.55 -37.55
CA ASP A 231 -5.31 -22.01 -37.59
C ASP A 231 -6.45 -22.47 -38.52
N GLN A 232 -7.62 -21.85 -38.41
CA GLN A 232 -8.76 -22.14 -39.28
C GLN A 232 -8.44 -21.87 -40.75
N ILE A 233 -7.82 -20.76 -41.05
CA ILE A 233 -7.40 -20.39 -42.45
C ILE A 233 -6.42 -21.44 -42.97
N THR A 234 -5.48 -21.90 -42.16
CA THR A 234 -4.54 -22.95 -42.56
C THR A 234 -5.27 -24.25 -42.91
N TYR A 235 -6.23 -24.69 -42.13
CA TYR A 235 -7.02 -25.90 -42.45
C TYR A 235 -7.91 -25.71 -43.66
N ILE A 236 -8.59 -24.58 -43.75
CA ILE A 236 -9.50 -24.26 -44.87
C ILE A 236 -8.75 -24.11 -46.21
N SER A 237 -7.63 -23.40 -46.21
CA SER A 237 -6.82 -23.23 -47.47
C SER A 237 -6.34 -24.57 -48.00
N TRP A 238 -5.92 -25.48 -47.11
CA TRP A 238 -5.52 -26.81 -47.53
C TRP A 238 -6.70 -27.62 -48.11
N ILE A 239 -7.90 -27.57 -47.49
CA ILE A 239 -9.08 -28.28 -47.95
C ILE A 239 -9.54 -27.74 -49.31
N ILE A 240 -9.55 -26.42 -49.52
CA ILE A 240 -9.90 -25.80 -50.78
C ILE A 240 -8.90 -26.22 -51.88
N GLY A 241 -7.61 -26.32 -51.56
CA GLY A 241 -6.59 -26.80 -52.49
C GLY A 241 -6.71 -28.29 -52.83
N ASN A 242 -7.41 -29.09 -52.03
CA ASN A 242 -7.65 -30.51 -52.23
C ASN A 242 -9.10 -30.74 -52.68
N LYS A 243 -9.31 -30.72 -54.03
CA LYS A 243 -10.64 -30.80 -54.64
C LYS A 243 -11.47 -31.99 -54.18
N LYS A 244 -10.85 -33.17 -53.99
CA LYS A 244 -11.54 -34.39 -53.53
C LYS A 244 -12.11 -34.23 -52.11
N GLU A 245 -11.37 -33.62 -51.22
CA GLU A 245 -11.80 -33.40 -49.82
C GLU A 245 -12.82 -32.25 -49.74
N PHE A 246 -12.66 -31.21 -50.53
CA PHE A 246 -13.60 -30.09 -50.57
C PHE A 246 -15.00 -30.51 -51.07
N GLU A 247 -15.05 -31.43 -52.07
CA GLU A 247 -16.32 -31.97 -52.60
C GLU A 247 -17.09 -32.82 -51.61
N LYS A 248 -16.41 -33.44 -50.58
CA LYS A 248 -17.06 -34.17 -49.49
C LYS A 248 -17.78 -33.29 -48.49
N LEU A 249 -17.51 -31.99 -48.50
CA LEU A 249 -18.16 -31.04 -47.63
C LEU A 249 -19.56 -30.72 -48.14
N SER A 250 -20.50 -30.49 -47.20
CA SER A 250 -21.84 -30.00 -47.52
C SER A 250 -21.76 -28.58 -48.09
N GLU A 251 -22.79 -28.17 -48.82
CA GLU A 251 -22.86 -26.80 -49.36
C GLU A 251 -22.69 -25.73 -48.31
N LYS A 252 -23.29 -25.90 -47.10
CA LYS A 252 -23.14 -24.95 -46.02
C LYS A 252 -21.71 -24.88 -45.51
N GLU A 253 -21.00 -25.99 -45.45
CA GLU A 253 -19.60 -26.07 -45.00
C GLU A 253 -18.67 -25.42 -46.07
N ARG A 254 -18.91 -25.66 -47.35
CA ARG A 254 -18.16 -25.01 -48.47
C ARG A 254 -18.36 -23.49 -48.46
N ASN A 255 -19.60 -23.04 -48.28
CA ASN A 255 -19.91 -21.62 -48.17
C ASN A 255 -19.25 -20.98 -46.98
N PHE A 256 -19.17 -21.68 -45.84
CA PHE A 256 -18.42 -21.23 -44.66
C PHE A 256 -16.92 -21.12 -44.97
N CYS A 257 -16.32 -22.10 -45.59
CA CYS A 257 -14.91 -22.06 -45.96
C CYS A 257 -14.59 -20.84 -46.85
N ASN A 258 -15.37 -20.58 -47.90
CA ASN A 258 -15.18 -19.45 -48.78
C ASN A 258 -15.33 -18.12 -48.04
N LEU A 259 -16.37 -17.99 -47.21
CA LEU A 259 -16.62 -16.79 -46.44
C LEU A 259 -15.49 -16.51 -45.44
N ARG A 260 -14.96 -17.55 -44.79
CA ARG A 260 -13.85 -17.42 -43.83
C ARG A 260 -12.55 -16.99 -44.50
N MET A 261 -12.29 -17.44 -45.71
CA MET A 261 -11.12 -17.00 -46.49
C MET A 261 -11.25 -15.56 -46.98
N GLU A 262 -12.46 -15.09 -47.27
CA GLU A 262 -12.72 -13.69 -47.64
C GLU A 262 -12.61 -12.74 -46.43
N ASN A 263 -12.85 -13.26 -45.21
CA ASN A 263 -12.96 -12.46 -43.97
C ASN A 263 -12.11 -13.06 -42.85
N ASN A 264 -10.81 -12.89 -42.97
CA ASN A 264 -9.82 -13.49 -42.09
C ASN A 264 -9.88 -12.96 -40.63
N ASP A 265 -10.28 -11.71 -40.43
CA ASP A 265 -10.19 -10.98 -39.18
C ASP A 265 -11.46 -11.09 -38.32
N LEU A 266 -12.56 -11.54 -38.91
CA LEU A 266 -13.85 -11.57 -38.22
C LEU A 266 -13.92 -12.65 -37.15
N SER A 267 -14.55 -12.33 -36.01
CA SER A 267 -14.90 -13.30 -34.98
C SER A 267 -15.96 -14.29 -35.51
N LEU A 268 -16.12 -15.44 -34.84
CA LEU A 268 -17.15 -16.42 -35.24
C LEU A 268 -18.58 -15.88 -35.18
N LYS A 269 -18.82 -14.86 -34.33
CA LYS A 269 -20.12 -14.18 -34.27
C LYS A 269 -20.33 -13.34 -35.51
N GLU A 270 -19.37 -12.54 -35.87
CA GLU A 270 -19.39 -11.70 -37.07
C GLU A 270 -19.47 -12.55 -38.34
N ILE A 271 -18.75 -13.66 -38.40
CA ILE A 271 -18.88 -14.65 -39.53
C ILE A 271 -20.30 -15.20 -39.62
N SER A 272 -20.98 -15.48 -38.48
CA SER A 272 -22.38 -15.93 -38.48
C SER A 272 -23.33 -14.86 -39.05
N GLU A 273 -23.11 -13.59 -38.72
CA GLU A 273 -23.88 -12.44 -39.22
C GLU A 273 -23.63 -12.21 -40.72
N GLU A 274 -22.36 -12.26 -41.15
CA GLU A 274 -21.98 -12.10 -42.54
C GLU A 274 -22.46 -13.28 -43.43
N TYR A 275 -22.45 -14.50 -42.88
CA TYR A 275 -23.01 -15.67 -43.54
C TYR A 275 -24.50 -15.48 -43.83
N TYR A 276 -25.27 -14.98 -42.86
CA TYR A 276 -26.67 -14.65 -43.06
C TYR A 276 -26.87 -13.54 -44.08
N ARG A 277 -26.01 -12.54 -44.09
CA ARG A 277 -26.07 -11.42 -45.05
C ARG A 277 -25.87 -11.91 -46.47
N LYS A 278 -24.86 -12.77 -46.69
CA LYS A 278 -24.47 -13.27 -48.01
C LYS A 278 -25.38 -14.37 -48.56
N TYR A 279 -25.72 -15.35 -47.69
CA TYR A 279 -26.43 -16.57 -48.16
C TYR A 279 -27.89 -16.64 -47.70
N LYS A 280 -28.41 -15.67 -46.91
CA LYS A 280 -29.78 -15.63 -46.39
C LYS A 280 -30.16 -16.85 -45.51
N VAL A 281 -29.17 -17.58 -45.01
CA VAL A 281 -29.32 -18.75 -44.16
C VAL A 281 -28.70 -18.47 -42.80
N LYS A 282 -29.44 -18.65 -41.69
CA LYS A 282 -28.91 -18.50 -40.34
C LYS A 282 -28.09 -19.74 -39.95
N ILE A 283 -26.85 -19.50 -39.52
CA ILE A 283 -26.03 -20.53 -38.88
C ILE A 283 -25.66 -20.06 -37.48
N SER A 284 -25.75 -21.00 -36.53
CA SER A 284 -25.38 -20.70 -35.15
C SER A 284 -23.87 -20.78 -34.95
N LYS A 285 -23.35 -20.11 -33.94
CA LYS A 285 -21.95 -20.24 -33.49
C LYS A 285 -21.56 -21.71 -33.24
N GLY A 286 -22.50 -22.51 -32.70
CA GLY A 286 -22.31 -23.94 -32.50
C GLY A 286 -22.15 -24.71 -33.80
N SER A 287 -22.97 -24.39 -34.82
CA SER A 287 -22.82 -24.99 -36.15
C SER A 287 -21.48 -24.66 -36.78
N ILE A 288 -21.01 -23.40 -36.68
CA ILE A 288 -19.70 -22.99 -37.18
C ILE A 288 -18.59 -23.78 -36.46
N PHE A 289 -18.72 -23.98 -35.14
CA PHE A 289 -17.75 -24.76 -34.39
C PHE A 289 -17.69 -26.22 -34.88
N HIS A 290 -18.82 -26.83 -35.21
CA HIS A 290 -18.87 -28.18 -35.79
C HIS A 290 -18.20 -28.22 -37.18
N TYR A 291 -18.41 -27.21 -38.04
CA TYR A 291 -17.74 -27.12 -39.34
C TYR A 291 -16.22 -27.06 -39.17
N ILE A 292 -15.73 -26.16 -38.29
CA ILE A 292 -14.30 -26.03 -37.99
C ILE A 292 -13.74 -27.35 -37.46
N LYS A 293 -14.41 -28.02 -36.54
CA LYS A 293 -13.96 -29.30 -35.99
C LYS A 293 -13.85 -30.40 -37.06
N LYS A 294 -14.84 -30.48 -37.93
CA LYS A 294 -14.82 -31.43 -39.05
C LYS A 294 -13.67 -31.14 -40.02
N ILE A 295 -13.49 -29.89 -40.40
CA ILE A 295 -12.41 -29.42 -41.28
C ILE A 295 -11.04 -29.74 -40.68
N LYS A 296 -10.88 -29.42 -39.40
CA LYS A 296 -9.66 -29.73 -38.64
C LYS A 296 -9.35 -31.23 -38.65
N ASN A 297 -10.33 -32.09 -38.36
CA ASN A 297 -10.14 -33.55 -38.37
C ASN A 297 -9.72 -34.05 -39.75
N ILE A 298 -10.31 -33.57 -40.84
CA ILE A 298 -9.93 -33.93 -42.23
C ILE A 298 -8.47 -33.49 -42.47
N TYR A 299 -8.09 -32.30 -42.01
CA TYR A 299 -6.74 -31.78 -42.16
C TYR A 299 -5.71 -32.60 -41.37
N GLU A 300 -6.01 -32.98 -40.13
CA GLU A 300 -5.11 -33.75 -39.28
C GLU A 300 -4.94 -35.20 -39.76
N ASN A 301 -6.01 -35.83 -40.29
CA ASN A 301 -5.96 -37.21 -40.80
C ASN A 301 -5.18 -37.35 -42.12
N ARG A 302 -4.69 -36.24 -42.75
CA ARG A 302 -3.83 -36.28 -43.94
C ARG A 302 -2.43 -36.86 -43.68
N ILE A 303 -2.01 -36.86 -42.41
CA ILE A 303 -0.66 -37.24 -41.99
C ILE A 303 -0.62 -38.70 -41.51
N SER A 304 -1.77 -39.34 -41.35
CA SER A 304 -1.92 -40.77 -41.09
C SER A 304 -2.05 -41.57 -42.37
#